data_c5b1b12a68e57ad066f82b52cacc14c8
#
_entry.id   c5b1b12a68e57ad066f82b52cacc14c8
#
_cell.length_a   1.000
_cell.length_b   1.000
_cell.length_c   1.000
_cell.angle_alpha   90.00
_cell.angle_beta   90.00
_cell.angle_gamma   90.00
#
_symmetry.space_group_name_H-M   'P 1'
#
loop_
_entity.id
_entity.type
_entity.pdbx_description
1 polymer ?
#
loop_
_entity_poly.entity_id
_entity_poly.type
_entity_poly.pdbx_seq_one_letter_code
_entity_poly.pdbx_strand_id
1 'polypeptide(L)'
;CVNRGSGVAALVLSGLLLLLAAPVALAHPPPPETGGMVFILSGEFSDQSLIRDGLSSAQPGEMLVTTGGGTDLGLWMSEELTSPLEITGTTAILNLYAMPVTIVFGAGMYIDVTVMVDGEEMVSGTSETIILNEPLMTNIPWTSDEFDIVAAPGQRIEVNAVAHIDGIGGAQVQWGETDAPAEFALMFWTLNHTAAAETSTERADLSVEFDTPWNCSDIDLVSLKVHGPVDDHDEPWPETAAPGEMAVEGDACAWAGDVTGLSGTLLYRWHVEMSDGEQFNLTGDVEVAGSVAGMVMAPRLSLWGGLLGSLLALIPMLALTVRETDTKSGFSDRFAAAFESDSGTRTSLVVWLVIGIATGLLAGPVIAVLVIGVLAVLFWTLDAPEEQLA
;
A
#
# COMPACT_ATOMS: atom_id res chain seq x y z
N CYS A 1 9.37 -59.19 -11.34
CA CYS A 1 10.06 -58.35 -10.35
C CYS A 1 9.74 -56.88 -10.65
N VAL A 2 8.75 -56.31 -9.98
CA VAL A 2 8.43 -54.88 -10.09
C VAL A 2 9.31 -54.15 -9.09
N ASN A 3 10.10 -53.21 -9.59
CA ASN A 3 11.05 -52.39 -8.83
C ASN A 3 10.30 -51.48 -7.85
N ARG A 4 9.98 -51.93 -6.63
CA ARG A 4 9.22 -51.19 -5.60
C ARG A 4 10.02 -50.05 -4.97
N GLY A 5 11.34 -49.96 -5.22
CA GLY A 5 12.20 -48.90 -4.66
C GLY A 5 12.03 -47.51 -5.33
N SER A 6 11.61 -47.50 -6.60
CA SER A 6 11.50 -46.23 -7.34
C SER A 6 10.28 -45.37 -6.94
N GLY A 7 9.21 -46.03 -6.45
CA GLY A 7 7.99 -45.30 -6.06
C GLY A 7 8.10 -44.46 -4.77
N VAL A 8 8.85 -45.01 -3.80
CA VAL A 8 9.06 -44.30 -2.51
C VAL A 8 10.03 -43.13 -2.68
N ALA A 9 11.08 -43.30 -3.48
CA ALA A 9 12.01 -42.21 -3.79
C ALA A 9 11.34 -41.08 -4.57
N ALA A 10 10.43 -41.41 -5.51
CA ALA A 10 9.66 -40.42 -6.24
C ALA A 10 8.67 -39.64 -5.34
N LEU A 11 8.01 -40.31 -4.38
CA LEU A 11 7.12 -39.69 -3.42
C LEU A 11 7.85 -38.76 -2.44
N VAL A 12 9.02 -39.15 -1.97
CA VAL A 12 9.86 -38.32 -1.09
C VAL A 12 10.40 -37.10 -1.86
N LEU A 13 10.84 -37.31 -3.11
CA LEU A 13 11.34 -36.21 -3.95
C LEU A 13 10.23 -35.23 -4.34
N SER A 14 9.01 -35.73 -4.62
CA SER A 14 7.84 -34.88 -4.91
C SER A 14 7.40 -34.12 -3.67
N GLY A 15 7.44 -34.72 -2.49
CA GLY A 15 7.16 -34.03 -1.22
C GLY A 15 8.21 -32.98 -0.89
N LEU A 16 9.49 -33.24 -1.20
CA LEU A 16 10.58 -32.28 -1.00
C LEU A 16 10.49 -31.09 -2.00
N LEU A 17 10.09 -31.36 -3.25
CA LEU A 17 9.87 -30.34 -4.27
C LEU A 17 8.66 -29.44 -3.97
N LEU A 18 7.60 -30.00 -3.36
CA LEU A 18 6.44 -29.22 -2.89
C LEU A 18 6.79 -28.35 -1.68
N LEU A 19 7.74 -28.76 -0.85
CA LEU A 19 8.23 -27.98 0.30
C LEU A 19 9.24 -26.90 -0.09
N LEU A 20 9.85 -27.02 -1.28
CA LEU A 20 10.77 -26.03 -1.87
C LEU A 20 10.04 -25.02 -2.79
N ALA A 21 8.74 -25.19 -3.04
CA ALA A 21 7.95 -24.14 -3.63
C ALA A 21 7.94 -22.97 -2.63
N ALA A 22 8.76 -21.96 -2.89
CA ALA A 22 8.75 -20.74 -2.12
C ALA A 22 7.30 -20.24 -2.07
N PRO A 23 6.78 -19.87 -0.89
CA PRO A 23 5.50 -19.22 -0.84
C PRO A 23 5.57 -18.00 -1.75
N VAL A 24 4.65 -17.90 -2.70
CA VAL A 24 4.47 -16.67 -3.46
C VAL A 24 4.09 -15.64 -2.41
N ALA A 25 4.95 -14.68 -2.20
CA ALA A 25 4.65 -13.58 -1.29
C ALA A 25 3.40 -12.87 -1.83
N LEU A 26 2.34 -12.89 -1.05
CA LEU A 26 1.15 -12.11 -1.31
C LEU A 26 1.45 -10.72 -0.75
N ALA A 27 1.66 -9.77 -1.62
CA ALA A 27 1.70 -8.36 -1.28
C ALA A 27 0.35 -7.75 -1.62
N HIS A 28 -0.23 -7.01 -0.69
CA HIS A 28 -1.41 -6.23 -0.94
C HIS A 28 -0.96 -4.77 -1.12
N PRO A 29 -0.99 -4.25 -2.37
CA PRO A 29 -0.66 -2.86 -2.62
C PRO A 29 -1.66 -1.95 -1.91
N PRO A 30 -1.23 -0.76 -1.47
CA PRO A 30 -2.12 0.20 -0.85
C PRO A 30 -3.22 0.62 -1.83
N PRO A 31 -4.46 0.83 -1.33
CA PRO A 31 -5.51 1.45 -2.13
C PRO A 31 -5.13 2.91 -2.43
N PRO A 32 -5.62 3.47 -3.55
CA PRO A 32 -5.44 4.87 -3.83
C PRO A 32 -6.14 5.76 -2.78
N GLU A 33 -5.47 6.80 -2.31
CA GLU A 33 -6.07 7.83 -1.46
C GLU A 33 -6.54 9.01 -2.31
N THR A 34 -7.65 9.63 -1.90
CA THR A 34 -8.18 10.85 -2.52
C THR A 34 -7.86 12.05 -1.66
N GLY A 35 -7.36 13.09 -2.28
CA GLY A 35 -7.07 14.37 -1.65
C GLY A 35 -7.62 15.55 -2.46
N GLY A 36 -7.11 16.73 -2.20
CA GLY A 36 -7.32 17.93 -3.01
C GLY A 36 -6.08 18.25 -3.84
N MET A 37 -6.29 18.92 -4.94
CA MET A 37 -5.23 19.51 -5.76
C MET A 37 -5.33 21.00 -5.60
N VAL A 38 -4.38 21.61 -4.88
CA VAL A 38 -4.43 23.02 -4.51
C VAL A 38 -3.46 23.84 -5.35
N PHE A 39 -3.92 24.98 -5.82
CA PHE A 39 -3.12 25.96 -6.55
C PHE A 39 -3.23 27.33 -5.88
N ILE A 40 -2.12 28.03 -5.83
CA ILE A 40 -2.08 29.43 -5.45
C ILE A 40 -2.22 30.30 -6.70
N LEU A 41 -3.10 31.28 -6.66
CA LEU A 41 -3.22 32.28 -7.71
C LEU A 41 -2.04 33.24 -7.63
N SER A 42 -1.34 33.42 -8.73
CA SER A 42 -0.09 34.18 -8.80
C SER A 42 -0.04 35.09 -10.04
N GLY A 43 0.79 36.10 -10.00
CA GLY A 43 1.15 36.95 -11.14
C GLY A 43 0.27 38.21 -11.29
N GLU A 44 0.81 39.18 -12.02
CA GLU A 44 0.07 40.40 -12.42
C GLU A 44 -0.93 40.05 -13.53
N PHE A 45 -1.91 40.91 -13.78
CA PHE A 45 -3.01 40.70 -14.73
C PHE A 45 -2.61 40.19 -16.12
N SER A 46 -1.42 40.52 -16.58
CA SER A 46 -0.90 40.09 -17.89
C SER A 46 -0.07 38.81 -17.88
N ASP A 47 0.23 38.25 -16.69
CA ASP A 47 1.11 37.10 -16.50
C ASP A 47 0.64 36.26 -15.31
N GLN A 48 -0.63 35.85 -15.35
CA GLN A 48 -1.28 35.11 -14.28
C GLN A 48 -1.02 33.64 -14.40
N SER A 49 -0.77 32.98 -13.27
CA SER A 49 -0.49 31.55 -13.20
C SER A 49 -1.15 30.90 -12.00
N LEU A 50 -1.46 29.61 -12.14
CA LEU A 50 -1.80 28.68 -11.05
C LEU A 50 -0.52 27.95 -10.67
N ILE A 51 -0.01 28.19 -9.48
CA ILE A 51 1.23 27.57 -9.00
C ILE A 51 0.96 26.57 -7.88
N ARG A 52 1.77 25.53 -7.79
CA ARG A 52 1.69 24.48 -6.76
C ARG A 52 2.80 24.57 -5.72
N ASP A 53 3.84 25.34 -5.96
CA ASP A 53 5.04 25.46 -5.09
C ASP A 53 4.78 26.26 -3.80
N GLY A 54 3.53 26.41 -3.42
CA GLY A 54 3.12 27.14 -2.22
C GLY A 54 3.22 28.66 -2.33
N LEU A 55 2.68 29.34 -1.32
CA LEU A 55 2.53 30.80 -1.31
C LEU A 55 3.87 31.56 -1.37
N SER A 56 4.97 30.96 -0.92
CA SER A 56 6.29 31.61 -0.94
C SER A 56 6.82 31.89 -2.35
N SER A 57 6.33 31.16 -3.35
CA SER A 57 6.69 31.31 -4.78
C SER A 57 5.73 32.24 -5.52
N ALA A 58 4.60 32.59 -4.90
CA ALA A 58 3.56 33.40 -5.54
C ALA A 58 4.01 34.84 -5.77
N GLN A 59 3.62 35.40 -6.92
CA GLN A 59 3.76 36.79 -7.23
C GLN A 59 2.44 37.52 -6.93
N PRO A 60 2.45 38.63 -6.19
CA PRO A 60 1.24 39.33 -5.86
C PRO A 60 0.60 39.96 -7.09
N GLY A 61 -0.72 39.97 -7.08
CA GLY A 61 -1.52 40.66 -8.08
C GLY A 61 -2.73 41.33 -7.45
N GLU A 62 -3.20 42.38 -8.10
CA GLU A 62 -4.36 43.16 -7.62
C GLU A 62 -5.19 43.73 -8.75
N MET A 63 -6.48 43.88 -8.53
CA MET A 63 -7.42 44.51 -9.48
C MET A 63 -8.44 45.36 -8.77
N LEU A 64 -8.64 46.56 -9.26
CA LEU A 64 -9.72 47.46 -8.78
C LEU A 64 -11.03 47.10 -9.46
N VAL A 65 -12.02 46.69 -8.70
CA VAL A 65 -13.40 46.43 -9.13
C VAL A 65 -14.28 47.59 -8.74
N THR A 66 -15.07 48.09 -9.68
CA THR A 66 -15.98 49.23 -9.46
C THR A 66 -17.41 48.90 -9.88
N THR A 67 -18.36 49.63 -9.33
CA THR A 67 -19.77 49.54 -9.73
C THR A 67 -19.98 49.84 -11.22
N GLY A 68 -20.87 49.11 -11.87
CA GLY A 68 -21.31 49.40 -13.24
C GLY A 68 -21.01 48.34 -14.29
N GLY A 69 -20.54 47.23 -13.90
CA GLY A 69 -20.31 46.05 -14.77
C GLY A 69 -19.36 45.03 -14.15
N GLY A 70 -19.23 43.89 -14.78
CA GLY A 70 -18.21 42.90 -14.37
C GLY A 70 -16.80 43.41 -14.70
N THR A 71 -15.89 43.23 -13.76
CA THR A 71 -14.46 43.47 -13.96
C THR A 71 -13.79 42.13 -14.16
N ASP A 72 -13.24 41.89 -15.33
CA ASP A 72 -12.45 40.71 -15.60
C ASP A 72 -11.17 40.75 -14.75
N LEU A 73 -11.00 39.75 -13.88
CA LEU A 73 -9.83 39.63 -13.03
C LEU A 73 -8.68 38.91 -13.75
N GLY A 74 -8.96 38.33 -14.93
CA GLY A 74 -7.99 37.67 -15.78
C GLY A 74 -8.14 36.16 -15.83
N LEU A 75 -7.14 35.53 -16.41
CA LEU A 75 -7.09 34.10 -16.65
C LEU A 75 -5.82 33.51 -16.02
N TRP A 76 -5.98 32.75 -14.93
CA TRP A 76 -4.88 31.99 -14.33
C TRP A 76 -4.76 30.65 -15.02
N MET A 77 -3.54 30.25 -15.39
CA MET A 77 -3.25 29.02 -16.09
C MET A 77 -2.23 28.20 -15.32
N SER A 78 -2.45 26.88 -15.23
CA SER A 78 -1.45 25.96 -14.72
C SER A 78 -0.28 25.81 -15.70
N GLU A 79 0.79 25.15 -15.27
CA GLU A 79 1.77 24.56 -16.18
C GLU A 79 1.10 23.53 -17.09
N GLU A 80 1.76 23.21 -18.20
CA GLU A 80 1.30 22.15 -19.10
C GLU A 80 1.37 20.80 -18.38
N LEU A 81 0.29 20.03 -18.48
CA LEU A 81 0.26 18.65 -17.98
C LEU A 81 1.30 17.80 -18.71
N THR A 82 2.07 17.05 -17.98
CA THR A 82 3.03 16.05 -18.53
C THR A 82 2.42 14.68 -18.68
N SER A 83 1.42 14.36 -17.85
CA SER A 83 0.64 13.12 -17.86
C SER A 83 -0.86 13.41 -17.97
N PRO A 84 -1.70 12.45 -18.40
CA PRO A 84 -3.14 12.64 -18.44
C PRO A 84 -3.69 12.88 -17.04
N LEU A 85 -4.65 13.80 -16.92
CA LEU A 85 -5.42 14.02 -15.69
C LEU A 85 -6.87 13.60 -15.93
N GLU A 86 -7.37 12.71 -15.08
CA GLU A 86 -8.76 12.28 -15.08
C GLU A 86 -9.30 12.33 -13.65
N ILE A 87 -10.27 13.19 -13.38
CA ILE A 87 -10.94 13.32 -12.09
C ILE A 87 -12.45 13.25 -12.35
N THR A 88 -13.11 12.29 -11.72
CA THR A 88 -14.55 12.09 -11.85
C THR A 88 -15.28 12.60 -10.60
N GLY A 89 -16.34 13.39 -10.79
CA GLY A 89 -17.15 13.90 -9.69
C GLY A 89 -16.41 14.90 -8.81
N THR A 90 -15.49 15.69 -9.38
CA THR A 90 -14.76 16.73 -8.64
C THR A 90 -15.66 17.94 -8.36
N THR A 91 -15.29 18.70 -7.34
CA THR A 91 -15.79 20.07 -7.11
C THR A 91 -14.62 21.03 -7.11
N ALA A 92 -14.78 22.18 -7.75
CA ALA A 92 -13.80 23.24 -7.71
C ALA A 92 -14.16 24.26 -6.62
N ILE A 93 -13.14 24.72 -5.91
CA ILE A 93 -13.25 25.76 -4.89
C ILE A 93 -12.30 26.90 -5.27
N LEU A 94 -12.79 28.12 -5.28
CA LEU A 94 -11.97 29.32 -5.47
C LEU A 94 -12.18 30.25 -4.27
N ASN A 95 -11.10 30.66 -3.63
CA ASN A 95 -11.06 31.62 -2.57
C ASN A 95 -10.34 32.88 -3.07
N LEU A 96 -11.06 33.96 -3.30
CA LEU A 96 -10.50 35.28 -3.61
C LEU A 96 -10.67 36.23 -2.42
N TYR A 97 -9.80 37.20 -2.33
CA TYR A 97 -9.80 38.18 -1.24
C TYR A 97 -10.03 39.57 -1.78
N ALA A 98 -10.93 40.31 -1.13
CA ALA A 98 -11.25 41.68 -1.50
C ALA A 98 -11.20 42.62 -0.29
N MET A 99 -10.63 43.82 -0.51
CA MET A 99 -10.61 44.90 0.45
C MET A 99 -11.41 46.08 -0.11
N PRO A 100 -12.39 46.57 0.63
CA PRO A 100 -13.16 47.73 0.17
C PRO A 100 -12.28 48.98 0.12
N VAL A 101 -12.33 49.70 -1.02
CA VAL A 101 -11.62 50.98 -1.22
C VAL A 101 -12.55 52.16 -0.98
N THR A 102 -13.78 52.03 -1.45
CA THR A 102 -14.82 53.00 -1.22
C THR A 102 -16.15 52.26 -1.12
N ILE A 103 -16.80 52.33 0.03
CA ILE A 103 -18.12 51.73 0.22
C ILE A 103 -19.15 52.82 0.49
N VAL A 104 -20.25 52.79 -0.27
CA VAL A 104 -21.48 53.41 0.06
C VAL A 104 -22.45 52.34 0.54
N PHE A 105 -23.00 52.46 1.71
CA PHE A 105 -23.81 51.53 2.46
C PHE A 105 -24.39 50.33 1.66
N GLY A 106 -24.07 49.12 2.12
CA GLY A 106 -24.67 47.89 1.63
C GLY A 106 -24.07 47.34 0.34
N ALA A 107 -22.87 47.79 -0.04
CA ALA A 107 -22.20 47.20 -1.19
C ALA A 107 -21.76 45.77 -0.87
N GLY A 108 -22.19 44.85 -1.70
CA GLY A 108 -21.74 43.46 -1.71
C GLY A 108 -20.86 43.19 -2.92
N MET A 109 -20.15 42.05 -2.88
CA MET A 109 -19.35 41.57 -3.99
C MET A 109 -19.67 40.11 -4.26
N TYR A 110 -19.72 39.74 -5.52
CA TYR A 110 -19.76 38.36 -5.98
C TYR A 110 -18.86 38.17 -7.18
N ILE A 111 -18.54 36.93 -7.50
CA ILE A 111 -17.71 36.57 -8.64
C ILE A 111 -18.41 35.53 -9.52
N ASP A 112 -18.28 35.69 -10.83
CA ASP A 112 -18.55 34.65 -11.81
C ASP A 112 -17.23 33.92 -12.10
N VAL A 113 -17.23 32.62 -11.99
CA VAL A 113 -16.03 31.78 -12.18
C VAL A 113 -16.28 30.80 -13.30
N THR A 114 -15.28 30.59 -14.13
CA THR A 114 -15.28 29.57 -15.18
C THR A 114 -13.98 28.78 -15.07
N VAL A 115 -14.09 27.44 -14.93
CA VAL A 115 -12.97 26.53 -14.98
C VAL A 115 -12.91 25.88 -16.36
N MET A 116 -11.75 25.87 -16.96
CA MET A 116 -11.55 25.40 -18.32
C MET A 116 -10.34 24.45 -18.39
N VAL A 117 -10.31 23.63 -19.43
CA VAL A 117 -9.14 22.86 -19.86
C VAL A 117 -8.84 23.29 -21.29
N ASP A 118 -7.70 23.93 -21.49
CA ASP A 118 -7.24 24.42 -22.80
C ASP A 118 -8.32 25.22 -23.56
N GLY A 119 -9.01 26.12 -22.83
CA GLY A 119 -10.09 26.98 -23.36
C GLY A 119 -11.47 26.31 -23.49
N GLU A 120 -11.61 25.02 -23.19
CA GLU A 120 -12.91 24.34 -23.13
C GLU A 120 -13.49 24.45 -21.72
N GLU A 121 -14.73 24.98 -21.60
CA GLU A 121 -15.40 25.14 -20.31
C GLU A 121 -15.80 23.77 -19.74
N MET A 122 -15.34 23.49 -18.50
CA MET A 122 -15.70 22.32 -17.72
C MET A 122 -16.87 22.62 -16.78
N VAL A 123 -16.79 23.74 -16.07
CA VAL A 123 -17.84 24.21 -15.15
C VAL A 123 -17.77 25.72 -15.01
N SER A 124 -18.92 26.33 -14.80
CA SER A 124 -19.02 27.76 -14.47
C SER A 124 -20.10 28.00 -13.43
N GLY A 125 -20.01 29.11 -12.72
CA GLY A 125 -21.01 29.50 -11.73
C GLY A 125 -20.73 30.84 -11.08
N THR A 126 -21.69 31.30 -10.30
CA THR A 126 -21.64 32.57 -9.58
C THR A 126 -21.56 32.32 -8.07
N SER A 127 -20.69 33.01 -7.36
CA SER A 127 -20.61 32.96 -5.90
C SER A 127 -21.81 33.61 -5.22
N GLU A 128 -21.98 33.37 -3.93
CA GLU A 128 -22.88 34.16 -3.11
C GLU A 128 -22.35 35.59 -3.01
N THR A 129 -23.29 36.56 -2.86
CA THR A 129 -22.93 37.96 -2.62
C THR A 129 -22.44 38.14 -1.18
N ILE A 130 -21.22 38.58 -1.01
CA ILE A 130 -20.59 38.83 0.29
C ILE A 130 -20.60 40.34 0.58
N ILE A 131 -21.10 40.74 1.74
CA ILE A 131 -21.10 42.13 2.17
C ILE A 131 -19.69 42.52 2.59
N LEU A 132 -19.12 43.52 1.94
CA LEU A 132 -17.80 44.05 2.24
C LEU A 132 -17.87 44.99 3.46
N ASN A 133 -17.04 44.71 4.47
CA ASN A 133 -16.95 45.52 5.68
C ASN A 133 -15.59 46.21 5.78
N GLU A 134 -15.59 47.56 5.80
CA GLU A 134 -14.34 48.31 5.98
C GLU A 134 -13.76 48.12 7.39
N PRO A 135 -12.44 48.10 7.53
CA PRO A 135 -11.37 48.08 6.52
C PRO A 135 -10.77 46.70 6.34
N LEU A 136 -11.56 45.64 6.46
CA LEU A 136 -11.07 44.26 6.54
C LEU A 136 -10.99 43.59 5.17
N MET A 137 -9.90 42.83 4.96
CA MET A 137 -9.81 41.86 3.89
C MET A 137 -10.90 40.81 4.07
N THR A 138 -11.70 40.59 3.04
CA THR A 138 -12.83 39.65 3.09
C THR A 138 -12.67 38.59 2.05
N ASN A 139 -12.81 37.29 2.45
CA ASN A 139 -12.83 36.18 1.52
C ASN A 139 -14.13 36.14 0.72
N ILE A 140 -14.02 35.93 -0.58
CA ILE A 140 -15.12 35.74 -1.53
C ILE A 140 -15.02 34.28 -2.03
N PRO A 141 -15.66 33.33 -1.33
CA PRO A 141 -15.59 31.94 -1.72
C PRO A 141 -16.54 31.61 -2.86
N TRP A 142 -16.12 30.75 -3.74
CA TRP A 142 -16.94 30.10 -4.74
C TRP A 142 -16.72 28.60 -4.73
N THR A 143 -17.79 27.83 -4.91
CA THR A 143 -17.75 26.39 -5.02
C THR A 143 -18.61 25.96 -6.19
N SER A 144 -18.10 25.10 -7.06
CA SER A 144 -18.84 24.58 -8.20
C SER A 144 -19.81 23.45 -7.80
N ASP A 145 -20.73 23.13 -8.71
CA ASP A 145 -21.37 21.81 -8.74
C ASP A 145 -20.32 20.73 -9.08
N GLU A 146 -20.70 19.45 -8.89
CA GLU A 146 -19.86 18.32 -9.30
C GLU A 146 -19.71 18.28 -10.83
N PHE A 147 -18.48 18.00 -11.30
CA PHE A 147 -18.16 17.88 -12.73
C PHE A 147 -16.98 16.90 -12.92
N ASP A 148 -16.73 16.53 -14.16
CA ASP A 148 -15.60 15.68 -14.53
C ASP A 148 -14.53 16.52 -15.23
N ILE A 149 -13.25 16.22 -14.94
CA ILE A 149 -12.11 16.78 -15.68
C ILE A 149 -11.42 15.64 -16.42
N VAL A 150 -11.21 15.82 -17.72
CA VAL A 150 -10.36 14.97 -18.54
C VAL A 150 -9.43 15.89 -19.33
N ALA A 151 -8.14 15.79 -19.04
CA ALA A 151 -7.13 16.58 -19.72
C ALA A 151 -5.97 15.70 -20.20
N ALA A 152 -5.50 15.95 -21.42
CA ALA A 152 -4.40 15.25 -22.05
C ALA A 152 -3.05 15.93 -21.75
N PRO A 153 -1.91 15.24 -21.88
CA PRO A 153 -0.60 15.87 -21.82
C PRO A 153 -0.47 17.05 -22.80
N GLY A 154 0.12 18.13 -22.34
CA GLY A 154 0.26 19.40 -23.10
C GLY A 154 -0.91 20.35 -22.93
N GLN A 155 -2.02 19.96 -22.31
CA GLN A 155 -3.12 20.84 -21.95
C GLN A 155 -2.88 21.51 -20.58
N ARG A 156 -3.67 22.55 -20.29
CA ARG A 156 -3.59 23.33 -19.04
C ARG A 156 -4.95 23.42 -18.37
N ILE A 157 -4.93 23.49 -17.04
CA ILE A 157 -6.09 23.90 -16.25
C ILE A 157 -6.10 25.42 -16.22
N GLU A 158 -7.26 26.01 -16.46
CA GLU A 158 -7.45 27.43 -16.54
C GLU A 158 -8.61 27.86 -15.66
N VAL A 159 -8.47 29.00 -14.99
CA VAL A 159 -9.52 29.62 -14.16
C VAL A 159 -9.65 31.06 -14.55
N ASN A 160 -10.83 31.44 -14.99
CA ASN A 160 -11.22 32.85 -15.21
C ASN A 160 -12.19 33.28 -14.12
N ALA A 161 -12.05 34.50 -13.65
CA ALA A 161 -12.98 35.10 -12.71
C ALA A 161 -13.36 36.54 -13.12
N VAL A 162 -14.65 36.83 -13.03
CA VAL A 162 -15.21 38.18 -13.26
C VAL A 162 -15.87 38.67 -11.98
N ALA A 163 -15.39 39.77 -11.43
CA ALA A 163 -15.88 40.31 -10.18
C ALA A 163 -16.92 41.39 -10.40
N HIS A 164 -17.95 41.42 -9.55
CA HIS A 164 -19.07 42.35 -9.59
C HIS A 164 -19.28 43.03 -8.24
N ILE A 165 -19.58 44.31 -8.26
CA ILE A 165 -20.05 45.06 -7.08
C ILE A 165 -21.57 45.23 -7.18
N ASP A 166 -22.28 44.69 -6.18
CA ASP A 166 -23.71 44.93 -5.98
C ASP A 166 -23.88 46.15 -5.06
N GLY A 167 -24.41 47.24 -5.60
CA GLY A 167 -24.51 48.52 -4.89
C GLY A 167 -23.59 49.59 -5.48
N ILE A 168 -23.18 50.56 -4.66
CA ILE A 168 -22.30 51.68 -5.06
C ILE A 168 -21.00 51.58 -4.26
N GLY A 169 -19.87 51.43 -4.94
CA GLY A 169 -18.57 51.29 -4.28
C GLY A 169 -17.46 50.80 -5.19
N GLY A 170 -16.34 50.45 -4.57
CA GLY A 170 -15.22 49.81 -5.22
C GLY A 170 -14.47 48.95 -4.21
N ALA A 171 -13.93 47.88 -4.68
CA ALA A 171 -13.08 46.98 -3.91
C ALA A 171 -11.82 46.67 -4.69
N GLN A 172 -10.74 46.43 -3.97
CA GLN A 172 -9.50 45.91 -4.51
C GLN A 172 -9.46 44.42 -4.26
N VAL A 173 -9.46 43.62 -5.31
CA VAL A 173 -9.25 42.16 -5.23
C VAL A 173 -7.76 41.91 -5.27
N GLN A 174 -7.28 41.06 -4.39
CA GLN A 174 -5.86 40.74 -4.23
C GLN A 174 -5.66 39.22 -4.24
N TRP A 175 -4.50 38.77 -4.74
CA TRP A 175 -4.06 37.38 -4.74
C TRP A 175 -2.53 37.29 -4.66
N GLY A 176 -2.03 36.09 -4.29
CA GLY A 176 -0.59 35.83 -4.23
C GLY A 176 0.16 36.51 -3.07
N GLU A 177 -0.56 37.06 -2.09
CA GLU A 177 0.03 37.69 -0.90
C GLU A 177 -0.25 36.87 0.36
N THR A 178 0.62 36.99 1.36
CA THR A 178 0.47 36.28 2.64
C THR A 178 -0.86 36.61 3.35
N ASP A 179 -1.32 37.83 3.22
CA ASP A 179 -2.57 38.29 3.83
C ASP A 179 -3.81 38.05 2.93
N ALA A 180 -3.58 37.66 1.69
CA ALA A 180 -4.58 37.30 0.70
C ALA A 180 -4.13 36.04 -0.09
N PRO A 181 -4.06 34.88 0.55
CA PRO A 181 -3.62 33.64 -0.09
C PRO A 181 -4.77 33.09 -0.96
N ALA A 182 -4.99 33.74 -2.12
CA ALA A 182 -6.04 33.31 -3.02
C ALA A 182 -5.69 31.91 -3.59
N GLU A 183 -6.63 31.00 -3.44
CA GLU A 183 -6.44 29.57 -3.72
C GLU A 183 -7.54 29.06 -4.65
N PHE A 184 -7.14 28.22 -5.58
CA PHE A 184 -8.03 27.38 -6.37
C PHE A 184 -7.76 25.92 -6.05
N ALA A 185 -8.79 25.14 -5.75
CA ALA A 185 -8.65 23.72 -5.44
C ALA A 185 -9.62 22.87 -6.27
N LEU A 186 -9.13 21.74 -6.73
CA LEU A 186 -9.92 20.64 -7.29
C LEU A 186 -9.96 19.52 -6.26
N MET A 187 -11.17 19.18 -5.80
CA MET A 187 -11.37 18.15 -4.79
C MET A 187 -11.42 16.76 -5.42
N PHE A 188 -11.24 15.73 -4.58
CA PHE A 188 -11.36 14.31 -4.98
C PHE A 188 -10.35 13.85 -6.05
N TRP A 189 -9.20 14.54 -6.15
CA TRP A 189 -8.09 14.00 -6.92
C TRP A 189 -7.48 12.77 -6.22
N THR A 190 -7.12 11.78 -7.00
CA THR A 190 -6.50 10.56 -6.51
C THR A 190 -5.04 10.52 -6.97
N LEU A 191 -4.12 10.38 -6.02
CA LEU A 191 -2.71 10.15 -6.35
C LEU A 191 -2.55 8.73 -6.90
N ASN A 192 -2.44 8.65 -8.23
CA ASN A 192 -2.20 7.38 -8.91
C ASN A 192 -0.80 6.86 -8.60
N HIS A 193 -0.71 5.58 -8.27
CA HIS A 193 0.57 4.95 -7.96
C HIS A 193 0.58 3.48 -8.35
N THR A 194 1.78 2.96 -8.53
CA THR A 194 2.04 1.53 -8.67
C THR A 194 3.02 1.12 -7.58
N ALA A 195 2.54 0.31 -6.63
CA ALA A 195 3.38 -0.24 -5.58
C ALA A 195 3.74 -1.69 -5.90
N ALA A 196 4.99 -2.06 -5.64
CA ALA A 196 5.47 -3.43 -5.79
C ALA A 196 6.28 -3.85 -4.57
N ALA A 197 6.27 -5.14 -4.26
CA ALA A 197 7.07 -5.73 -3.21
C ALA A 197 7.73 -7.00 -3.72
N GLU A 198 9.05 -7.06 -3.64
CA GLU A 198 9.83 -8.26 -3.91
C GLU A 198 10.31 -8.83 -2.58
N THR A 199 10.01 -10.09 -2.29
CA THR A 199 10.37 -10.70 -1.03
C THR A 199 11.34 -11.86 -1.22
N SER A 200 12.22 -11.99 -0.24
CA SER A 200 13.11 -13.11 -0.09
C SER A 200 13.16 -13.52 1.39
N THR A 201 14.06 -14.45 1.76
CA THR A 201 14.18 -14.86 3.16
C THR A 201 14.64 -13.69 4.04
N GLU A 202 13.81 -13.28 5.00
CA GLU A 202 14.05 -12.17 5.95
C GLU A 202 14.35 -10.83 5.28
N ARG A 203 13.82 -10.62 4.06
CA ARG A 203 13.98 -9.37 3.33
C ARG A 203 12.75 -9.07 2.47
N ALA A 204 12.36 -7.82 2.46
CA ALA A 204 11.40 -7.25 1.51
C ALA A 204 12.01 -6.00 0.86
N ASP A 205 11.99 -5.94 -0.45
CA ASP A 205 12.32 -4.77 -1.25
C ASP A 205 10.98 -4.15 -1.69
N LEU A 206 10.66 -2.97 -1.16
CA LEU A 206 9.41 -2.26 -1.40
C LEU A 206 9.68 -1.11 -2.36
N SER A 207 8.85 -0.96 -3.38
CA SER A 207 8.95 0.14 -4.33
C SER A 207 7.58 0.75 -4.59
N VAL A 208 7.57 2.04 -4.92
CA VAL A 208 6.39 2.77 -5.36
C VAL A 208 6.77 3.70 -6.48
N GLU A 209 5.92 3.79 -7.49
CA GLU A 209 6.01 4.73 -8.60
C GLU A 209 4.72 5.55 -8.64
N PHE A 210 4.84 6.87 -8.69
CA PHE A 210 3.71 7.79 -8.73
C PHE A 210 3.52 8.33 -10.14
N ASP A 211 2.26 8.51 -10.52
CA ASP A 211 1.86 9.20 -11.75
C ASP A 211 1.20 10.53 -11.36
N THR A 212 1.97 11.60 -11.49
CA THR A 212 1.52 12.97 -11.22
C THR A 212 1.33 13.75 -12.52
N PRO A 213 0.32 14.63 -12.60
CA PRO A 213 0.02 15.37 -13.82
C PRO A 213 1.14 16.30 -14.30
N TRP A 214 1.98 16.81 -13.39
CA TRP A 214 3.06 17.76 -13.69
C TRP A 214 4.47 17.24 -13.47
N ASN A 215 4.67 15.94 -13.45
CA ASN A 215 5.97 15.40 -13.12
C ASN A 215 6.21 15.27 -11.60
N CYS A 216 7.26 14.60 -11.24
CA CYS A 216 7.58 14.27 -9.84
C CYS A 216 8.20 15.43 -9.06
N SER A 217 8.41 16.57 -9.69
CA SER A 217 8.74 17.83 -8.99
C SER A 217 7.64 18.29 -8.02
N ASP A 218 6.43 17.77 -8.20
CA ASP A 218 5.31 18.02 -7.28
C ASP A 218 5.39 17.24 -5.97
N ILE A 219 6.32 16.33 -5.86
CA ILE A 219 6.50 15.51 -4.67
C ILE A 219 7.71 16.03 -3.88
N ASP A 220 7.46 16.62 -2.72
CA ASP A 220 8.50 17.17 -1.86
C ASP A 220 9.19 16.10 -1.03
N LEU A 221 8.40 15.16 -0.49
CA LEU A 221 8.92 14.13 0.40
C LEU A 221 8.21 12.80 0.17
N VAL A 222 9.00 11.74 0.10
CA VAL A 222 8.49 10.37 0.23
C VAL A 222 9.25 9.69 1.36
N SER A 223 8.52 9.08 2.28
CA SER A 223 9.11 8.26 3.32
C SER A 223 8.39 6.93 3.45
N LEU A 224 9.14 5.89 3.84
CA LEU A 224 8.62 4.55 4.06
C LEU A 224 8.66 4.22 5.54
N LYS A 225 7.54 3.79 6.09
CA LYS A 225 7.44 3.26 7.46
C LYS A 225 6.99 1.81 7.39
N VAL A 226 7.63 0.94 8.17
CA VAL A 226 7.28 -0.49 8.22
C VAL A 226 7.01 -0.88 9.67
N HIS A 227 5.94 -1.62 9.87
CA HIS A 227 5.52 -2.14 11.16
C HIS A 227 5.34 -3.66 11.06
N GLY A 228 5.73 -4.38 12.07
CA GLY A 228 5.52 -5.83 12.13
C GLY A 228 6.68 -6.59 12.76
N PRO A 229 6.57 -7.91 12.81
CA PRO A 229 5.48 -8.71 12.23
C PRO A 229 4.16 -8.53 12.97
N VAL A 230 3.05 -8.55 12.23
CA VAL A 230 1.67 -8.50 12.75
C VAL A 230 1.01 -9.87 12.61
N ASP A 231 -0.03 -10.13 13.42
CA ASP A 231 -0.73 -11.42 13.41
C ASP A 231 -1.89 -11.44 12.38
N ASP A 232 -2.39 -10.28 11.95
CA ASP A 232 -3.50 -10.15 11.01
C ASP A 232 -3.23 -8.99 10.02
N HIS A 233 -3.65 -9.16 8.76
CA HIS A 233 -3.58 -8.14 7.71
C HIS A 233 -4.44 -6.91 8.03
N ASP A 234 -5.57 -7.13 8.74
CA ASP A 234 -6.50 -6.08 9.12
C ASP A 234 -6.11 -5.36 10.42
N GLU A 235 -4.92 -5.63 10.96
CA GLU A 235 -4.44 -4.94 12.15
C GLU A 235 -4.26 -3.44 11.85
N PRO A 236 -4.91 -2.55 12.64
CA PRO A 236 -4.82 -1.13 12.38
C PRO A 236 -3.38 -0.66 12.60
N TRP A 237 -2.93 0.25 11.73
CA TRP A 237 -1.61 0.87 11.89
C TRP A 237 -1.50 1.50 13.29
N PRO A 238 -0.47 1.16 14.08
CA PRO A 238 -0.37 1.67 15.44
C PRO A 238 -0.11 3.20 15.44
N GLU A 239 -1.01 3.94 16.08
CA GLU A 239 -0.90 5.40 16.19
C GLU A 239 0.34 5.87 16.96
N THR A 240 0.86 5.03 17.88
CA THR A 240 1.91 5.41 18.85
C THR A 240 3.25 4.73 18.64
N ALA A 241 3.32 3.63 17.89
CA ALA A 241 4.59 3.02 17.55
C ALA A 241 5.21 3.84 16.41
N ALA A 242 6.25 4.59 16.69
CA ALA A 242 7.09 5.13 15.64
C ALA A 242 7.89 3.96 15.04
N PRO A 243 7.44 3.33 13.95
CA PRO A 243 8.31 2.46 13.18
C PRO A 243 9.46 3.34 12.71
N GLY A 244 10.66 2.80 12.66
CA GLY A 244 11.78 3.55 12.12
C GLY A 244 11.42 4.06 10.74
N GLU A 245 11.49 5.37 10.56
CA GLU A 245 11.43 5.97 9.24
C GLU A 245 12.62 5.45 8.45
N MET A 246 12.35 4.88 7.29
CA MET A 246 13.39 4.30 6.46
C MET A 246 13.82 5.31 5.43
N ALA A 247 15.13 5.42 5.20
CA ALA A 247 15.64 6.15 4.07
C ALA A 247 15.15 5.47 2.78
N VAL A 248 14.54 6.26 1.90
CA VAL A 248 14.12 5.81 0.58
C VAL A 248 15.01 6.45 -0.46
N GLU A 249 15.36 5.67 -1.47
CA GLU A 249 16.07 6.17 -2.64
C GLU A 249 15.06 6.38 -3.75
N GLY A 250 15.07 7.55 -4.36
CA GLY A 250 14.17 7.91 -5.45
C GLY A 250 14.92 8.47 -6.66
N ASP A 251 14.43 8.13 -7.82
CA ASP A 251 14.85 8.73 -9.10
C ASP A 251 13.60 8.95 -9.95
N ALA A 252 13.45 10.16 -10.43
CA ALA A 252 12.23 10.60 -11.11
C ALA A 252 10.99 10.40 -10.22
N CYS A 253 10.05 9.53 -10.60
CA CYS A 253 8.80 9.27 -9.89
C CYS A 253 8.79 7.96 -9.11
N ALA A 254 9.93 7.30 -8.95
CA ALA A 254 10.02 6.00 -8.31
C ALA A 254 10.88 6.06 -7.06
N TRP A 255 10.40 5.45 -5.99
CA TRP A 255 11.11 5.33 -4.72
C TRP A 255 11.17 3.88 -4.29
N ALA A 256 12.27 3.51 -3.66
CA ALA A 256 12.49 2.17 -3.15
C ALA A 256 13.07 2.21 -1.72
N GLY A 257 12.73 1.19 -0.94
CA GLY A 257 13.28 0.96 0.39
C GLY A 257 13.36 -0.52 0.68
N ASP A 258 14.36 -0.95 1.45
CA ASP A 258 14.53 -2.34 1.80
C ASP A 258 14.38 -2.58 3.31
N VAL A 259 13.74 -3.69 3.65
CA VAL A 259 13.55 -4.15 5.03
C VAL A 259 14.27 -5.48 5.19
N THR A 260 15.14 -5.57 6.17
CA THR A 260 15.92 -6.78 6.43
C THR A 260 15.80 -7.26 7.88
N GLY A 261 15.92 -8.59 8.09
CA GLY A 261 15.89 -9.19 9.42
C GLY A 261 14.50 -9.36 10.02
N LEU A 262 13.44 -9.10 9.25
CA LEU A 262 12.06 -9.31 9.66
C LEU A 262 11.43 -10.45 8.84
N SER A 263 10.47 -11.16 9.44
CA SER A 263 9.72 -12.21 8.79
C SER A 263 8.30 -12.28 9.36
N GLY A 264 7.36 -12.73 8.55
CA GLY A 264 5.93 -12.72 8.84
C GLY A 264 5.24 -11.61 8.06
N THR A 265 4.00 -11.31 8.42
CA THR A 265 3.24 -10.22 7.81
C THR A 265 3.76 -8.87 8.30
N LEU A 266 4.21 -8.03 7.40
CA LEU A 266 4.66 -6.68 7.68
C LEU A 266 3.65 -5.70 7.07
N LEU A 267 3.22 -4.71 7.85
CA LEU A 267 2.49 -3.55 7.34
C LEU A 267 3.50 -2.50 6.89
N TYR A 268 3.28 -1.88 5.75
CA TYR A 268 4.09 -0.77 5.29
C TYR A 268 3.21 0.43 4.92
N ARG A 269 3.79 1.62 5.07
CA ARG A 269 3.15 2.89 4.72
C ARG A 269 4.14 3.77 3.98
N TRP A 270 3.77 4.14 2.77
CA TRP A 270 4.38 5.24 2.07
C TRP A 270 3.70 6.53 2.49
N HIS A 271 4.45 7.43 3.08
CA HIS A 271 3.99 8.79 3.37
C HIS A 271 4.55 9.71 2.30
N VAL A 272 3.67 10.40 1.60
CA VAL A 272 3.97 11.29 0.48
C VAL A 272 3.51 12.68 0.86
N GLU A 273 4.37 13.66 0.75
CA GLU A 273 4.06 15.08 0.92
C GLU A 273 4.24 15.77 -0.43
N MET A 274 3.19 16.45 -0.88
CA MET A 274 3.20 17.18 -2.14
C MET A 274 3.68 18.62 -1.90
N SER A 275 4.14 19.27 -2.97
CA SER A 275 4.64 20.66 -2.91
C SER A 275 3.58 21.68 -2.50
N ASP A 276 2.29 21.37 -2.70
CA ASP A 276 1.14 22.17 -2.25
C ASP A 276 0.77 21.91 -0.77
N GLY A 277 1.48 20.98 -0.09
CA GLY A 277 1.27 20.65 1.32
C GLY A 277 0.25 19.51 1.55
N GLU A 278 -0.37 18.97 0.50
CA GLU A 278 -1.22 17.78 0.63
C GLU A 278 -0.39 16.57 1.01
N GLN A 279 -0.98 15.68 1.83
CA GLN A 279 -0.31 14.49 2.34
C GLN A 279 -1.13 13.24 2.07
N PHE A 280 -0.46 12.22 1.54
CA PHE A 280 -1.04 10.91 1.27
C PHE A 280 -0.35 9.83 2.11
N ASN A 281 -1.12 8.87 2.63
CA ASN A 281 -0.61 7.74 3.39
C ASN A 281 -1.07 6.43 2.75
N LEU A 282 -0.25 5.87 1.89
CA LEU A 282 -0.53 4.64 1.15
C LEU A 282 -0.10 3.44 2.00
N THR A 283 -1.06 2.75 2.60
CA THR A 283 -0.81 1.63 3.52
C THR A 283 -1.08 0.30 2.83
N GLY A 284 -0.11 -0.59 2.84
CA GLY A 284 -0.21 -1.95 2.32
C GLY A 284 0.41 -2.96 3.28
N ASP A 285 0.39 -4.24 2.88
CA ASP A 285 1.03 -5.31 3.62
C ASP A 285 1.83 -6.24 2.70
N VAL A 286 2.79 -6.95 3.30
CA VAL A 286 3.62 -7.90 2.60
C VAL A 286 4.01 -9.05 3.51
N GLU A 287 3.98 -10.27 2.99
CA GLU A 287 4.42 -11.44 3.73
C GLU A 287 5.87 -11.80 3.38
N VAL A 288 6.74 -11.82 4.40
CA VAL A 288 8.17 -12.10 4.27
C VAL A 288 8.49 -13.46 4.86
N ALA A 289 9.07 -14.35 4.06
CA ALA A 289 9.46 -15.67 4.50
C ALA A 289 10.58 -15.61 5.56
N GLY A 290 10.40 -16.31 6.66
CA GLY A 290 11.45 -16.50 7.66
C GLY A 290 12.56 -17.42 7.17
N SER A 291 13.78 -17.27 7.70
CA SER A 291 14.83 -18.23 7.45
C SER A 291 14.45 -19.60 8.03
N VAL A 292 14.86 -20.66 7.33
CA VAL A 292 14.67 -22.03 7.84
C VAL A 292 15.31 -22.19 9.22
N ALA A 293 16.40 -21.47 9.49
CA ALA A 293 17.04 -21.42 10.80
C ALA A 293 16.14 -20.75 11.86
N GLY A 294 15.44 -19.66 11.52
CA GLY A 294 14.48 -19.00 12.41
C GLY A 294 13.25 -19.89 12.69
N MET A 295 12.73 -20.60 11.69
CA MET A 295 11.67 -21.60 11.88
C MET A 295 12.09 -22.75 12.80
N VAL A 296 13.39 -23.12 12.76
CA VAL A 296 13.96 -24.19 13.62
C VAL A 296 14.16 -23.72 15.06
N MET A 297 14.44 -22.43 15.27
CA MET A 297 14.82 -21.92 16.59
C MET A 297 13.68 -21.25 17.38
N ALA A 298 12.55 -20.97 16.76
CA ALA A 298 11.39 -20.45 17.48
C ALA A 298 10.70 -21.59 18.26
N PRO A 299 10.79 -21.64 19.59
CA PRO A 299 10.13 -22.66 20.38
C PRO A 299 8.61 -22.35 20.49
N ARG A 300 7.92 -22.39 19.36
CA ARG A 300 6.46 -22.36 19.37
C ARG A 300 5.98 -23.79 19.50
N LEU A 301 5.41 -24.11 20.67
CA LEU A 301 4.68 -25.35 20.91
C LEU A 301 3.50 -25.43 19.92
N SER A 302 3.74 -26.03 18.78
CA SER A 302 2.73 -26.19 17.74
C SER A 302 1.94 -27.48 18.02
N LEU A 303 0.73 -27.36 18.55
CA LEU A 303 -0.20 -28.50 18.71
C LEU A 303 -0.45 -29.21 17.36
N TRP A 304 -0.52 -28.48 16.26
CA TRP A 304 -0.65 -29.02 14.91
C TRP A 304 0.63 -29.76 14.45
N GLY A 305 1.81 -29.25 14.81
CA GLY A 305 3.08 -29.93 14.56
C GLY A 305 3.18 -31.26 15.31
N GLY A 306 2.73 -31.29 16.56
CA GLY A 306 2.67 -32.51 17.35
C GLY A 306 1.72 -33.56 16.77
N LEU A 307 0.55 -33.14 16.30
CA LEU A 307 -0.44 -34.00 15.64
C LEU A 307 0.08 -34.57 14.32
N LEU A 308 0.67 -33.75 13.47
CA LEU A 308 1.30 -34.17 12.21
C LEU A 308 2.50 -35.10 12.45
N GLY A 309 3.35 -34.76 13.42
CA GLY A 309 4.48 -35.62 13.80
C GLY A 309 4.05 -36.99 14.27
N SER A 310 2.97 -37.08 15.06
CA SER A 310 2.42 -38.36 15.52
C SER A 310 1.79 -39.17 14.37
N LEU A 311 1.08 -38.52 13.45
CA LEU A 311 0.52 -39.18 12.26
C LEU A 311 1.61 -39.71 11.33
N LEU A 312 2.69 -38.93 11.12
CA LEU A 312 3.81 -39.37 10.29
C LEU A 312 4.64 -40.47 10.92
N ALA A 313 4.75 -40.50 12.26
CA ALA A 313 5.37 -41.60 12.98
C ALA A 313 4.59 -42.92 12.85
N LEU A 314 3.31 -42.89 12.55
CA LEU A 314 2.49 -44.08 12.26
C LEU A 314 2.83 -44.72 10.91
N ILE A 315 3.38 -44.01 9.95
CA ILE A 315 3.71 -44.54 8.60
C ILE A 315 4.79 -45.61 8.66
N PRO A 316 5.99 -45.41 9.24
CA PRO A 316 6.98 -46.46 9.40
C PRO A 316 6.49 -47.59 10.29
N MET A 317 5.67 -47.28 11.31
CA MET A 317 5.01 -48.27 12.15
C MET A 317 4.10 -49.22 11.34
N LEU A 318 3.26 -48.63 10.46
CA LEU A 318 2.42 -49.42 9.54
C LEU A 318 3.25 -50.23 8.54
N ALA A 319 4.37 -49.69 8.05
CA ALA A 319 5.25 -50.38 7.13
C ALA A 319 5.93 -51.60 7.81
N LEU A 320 6.37 -51.46 9.06
CA LEU A 320 6.94 -52.55 9.84
C LEU A 320 5.91 -53.66 10.14
N THR A 321 4.67 -53.27 10.51
CA THR A 321 3.59 -54.28 10.76
C THR A 321 3.19 -55.04 9.51
N VAL A 322 3.25 -54.43 8.34
CA VAL A 322 2.97 -55.10 7.06
C VAL A 322 4.09 -56.06 6.65
N ARG A 323 5.33 -55.80 7.09
CA ARG A 323 6.51 -56.62 6.75
C ARG A 323 6.63 -57.89 7.59
N GLU A 324 6.31 -57.83 8.88
CA GLU A 324 6.51 -58.93 9.82
C GLU A 324 5.43 -60.03 9.81
N THR A 325 4.30 -59.80 9.13
CA THR A 325 3.16 -60.73 9.20
C THR A 325 2.86 -61.42 7.88
N ASP A 326 2.57 -62.72 7.96
CA ASP A 326 2.25 -63.64 6.85
C ASP A 326 1.00 -63.13 6.08
N THR A 327 1.04 -63.22 4.76
CA THR A 327 0.19 -62.50 3.80
C THR A 327 -1.30 -62.85 3.80
N LYS A 328 -1.81 -63.65 4.70
CA LYS A 328 -3.18 -64.18 4.68
C LYS A 328 -4.15 -63.56 5.69
N SER A 329 -3.71 -62.73 6.62
CA SER A 329 -4.56 -62.11 7.66
C SER A 329 -4.99 -60.68 7.29
N GLY A 330 -6.15 -60.22 7.79
CA GLY A 330 -6.64 -58.86 7.61
C GLY A 330 -5.75 -57.80 8.29
N PHE A 331 -5.85 -56.56 7.92
CA PHE A 331 -5.01 -55.45 8.45
C PHE A 331 -5.12 -55.33 10.00
N SER A 332 -6.31 -55.50 10.59
CA SER A 332 -6.54 -55.42 12.03
C SER A 332 -5.82 -56.57 12.78
N ASP A 333 -5.79 -57.77 12.18
CA ASP A 333 -5.18 -58.93 12.78
C ASP A 333 -3.64 -58.84 12.73
N ARG A 334 -3.11 -58.23 11.67
CA ARG A 334 -1.68 -57.96 11.52
C ARG A 334 -1.20 -56.91 12.53
N PHE A 335 -2.00 -55.89 12.73
CA PHE A 335 -1.71 -54.83 13.71
C PHE A 335 -1.73 -55.38 15.14
N ALA A 336 -2.73 -56.21 15.48
CA ALA A 336 -2.82 -56.85 16.78
C ALA A 336 -1.62 -57.82 16.99
N ALA A 337 -1.27 -58.64 15.99
CA ALA A 337 -0.16 -59.57 16.06
C ALA A 337 1.21 -58.88 16.23
N ALA A 338 1.44 -57.73 15.57
CA ALA A 338 2.65 -56.92 15.76
C ALA A 338 2.75 -56.34 17.18
N PHE A 339 1.65 -56.06 17.82
CA PHE A 339 1.60 -55.60 19.22
C PHE A 339 1.75 -56.76 20.21
N GLU A 340 1.47 -58.02 19.82
CA GLU A 340 1.55 -59.18 20.70
C GLU A 340 2.92 -59.86 20.63
N SER A 341 3.69 -59.68 19.54
CA SER A 341 4.76 -60.61 19.21
C SER A 341 6.09 -60.40 19.94
N ASP A 342 6.58 -59.23 20.26
CA ASP A 342 7.87 -59.10 20.97
C ASP A 342 7.99 -57.78 21.75
N SER A 343 8.68 -57.86 22.90
CA SER A 343 8.94 -56.70 23.77
C SER A 343 9.82 -55.65 23.10
N GLY A 344 10.68 -56.06 22.19
CA GLY A 344 11.54 -55.14 21.41
C GLY A 344 10.77 -54.28 20.45
N THR A 345 9.81 -54.87 19.71
CA THR A 345 8.98 -54.16 18.74
C THR A 345 8.08 -53.13 19.43
N ARG A 346 7.47 -53.47 20.59
CA ARG A 346 6.67 -52.55 21.39
C ARG A 346 7.47 -51.35 21.88
N THR A 347 8.68 -51.61 22.38
CA THR A 347 9.55 -50.52 22.86
C THR A 347 9.96 -49.60 21.71
N SER A 348 10.31 -50.17 20.56
CA SER A 348 10.64 -49.41 19.35
C SER A 348 9.49 -48.53 18.89
N LEU A 349 8.25 -49.04 18.86
CA LEU A 349 7.05 -48.29 18.48
C LEU A 349 6.76 -47.12 19.43
N VAL A 350 6.89 -47.32 20.73
CA VAL A 350 6.72 -46.26 21.72
C VAL A 350 7.79 -45.16 21.57
N VAL A 351 9.05 -45.58 21.38
CA VAL A 351 10.16 -44.63 21.16
C VAL A 351 9.94 -43.78 19.89
N TRP A 352 9.49 -44.40 18.80
CA TRP A 352 9.15 -43.68 17.57
C TRP A 352 8.02 -42.67 17.74
N LEU A 353 6.96 -43.05 18.46
CA LEU A 353 5.85 -42.19 18.74
C LEU A 353 6.30 -40.98 19.57
N VAL A 354 7.09 -41.24 20.62
CA VAL A 354 7.61 -40.15 21.48
C VAL A 354 8.54 -39.19 20.70
N ILE A 355 9.41 -39.73 19.86
CA ILE A 355 10.31 -38.92 19.02
C ILE A 355 9.48 -38.09 18.02
N GLY A 356 8.48 -38.70 17.39
CA GLY A 356 7.61 -38.00 16.44
C GLY A 356 6.83 -36.83 17.10
N ILE A 357 6.23 -37.09 18.26
CA ILE A 357 5.52 -36.06 19.01
C ILE A 357 6.48 -34.96 19.50
N ALA A 358 7.60 -35.32 20.08
CA ALA A 358 8.59 -34.38 20.61
C ALA A 358 9.17 -33.50 19.49
N THR A 359 9.52 -34.09 18.36
CA THR A 359 10.07 -33.36 17.22
C THR A 359 9.02 -32.47 16.57
N GLY A 360 7.77 -32.91 16.45
CA GLY A 360 6.67 -32.11 15.92
C GLY A 360 6.33 -30.95 16.82
N LEU A 361 6.32 -31.14 18.15
CA LEU A 361 6.05 -30.09 19.13
C LEU A 361 7.16 -29.03 19.22
N LEU A 362 8.42 -29.47 19.16
CA LEU A 362 9.57 -28.60 19.41
C LEU A 362 10.16 -27.97 18.15
N ALA A 363 10.11 -28.66 17.04
CA ALA A 363 10.78 -28.25 15.81
C ALA A 363 9.82 -27.93 14.64
N GLY A 364 8.54 -28.13 14.86
CA GLY A 364 7.51 -27.91 13.85
C GLY A 364 7.38 -29.08 12.84
N PRO A 365 6.34 -29.03 11.97
CA PRO A 365 5.97 -30.17 11.13
C PRO A 365 7.03 -30.54 10.09
N VAL A 366 7.75 -29.57 9.54
CA VAL A 366 8.75 -29.80 8.48
C VAL A 366 9.92 -30.61 8.98
N ILE A 367 10.43 -30.30 10.17
CA ILE A 367 11.56 -31.01 10.75
C ILE A 367 11.14 -32.40 11.24
N ALA A 368 9.93 -32.52 11.77
CA ALA A 368 9.38 -33.82 12.12
C ALA A 368 9.34 -34.75 10.90
N VAL A 369 8.91 -34.25 9.72
CA VAL A 369 8.92 -35.02 8.46
C VAL A 369 10.33 -35.43 8.04
N LEU A 370 11.29 -34.49 8.10
CA LEU A 370 12.67 -34.77 7.72
C LEU A 370 13.33 -35.80 8.66
N VAL A 371 13.20 -35.60 9.97
CA VAL A 371 13.78 -36.52 10.96
C VAL A 371 13.17 -37.93 10.84
N ILE A 372 11.85 -38.01 10.74
CA ILE A 372 11.15 -39.29 10.60
C ILE A 372 11.51 -39.95 9.26
N GLY A 373 11.59 -39.17 8.17
CA GLY A 373 11.99 -39.65 6.85
C GLY A 373 13.41 -40.23 6.83
N VAL A 374 14.37 -39.48 7.39
CA VAL A 374 15.78 -39.93 7.48
C VAL A 374 15.89 -41.20 8.35
N LEU A 375 15.23 -41.21 9.50
CA LEU A 375 15.24 -42.36 10.37
C LEU A 375 14.57 -43.58 9.73
N ALA A 376 13.47 -43.40 9.00
CA ALA A 376 12.81 -44.49 8.27
C ALA A 376 13.70 -45.10 7.17
N VAL A 377 14.45 -44.24 6.44
CA VAL A 377 15.43 -44.70 5.44
C VAL A 377 16.58 -45.42 6.09
N LEU A 378 17.14 -44.93 7.20
CA LEU A 378 18.20 -45.56 7.95
C LEU A 378 17.75 -46.93 8.48
N PHE A 379 16.56 -47.02 9.06
CA PHE A 379 16.01 -48.30 9.55
C PHE A 379 15.80 -49.30 8.41
N TRP A 380 15.32 -48.84 7.25
CA TRP A 380 15.15 -49.67 6.06
C TRP A 380 16.47 -50.20 5.51
N THR A 381 17.54 -49.40 5.52
CA THR A 381 18.87 -49.80 5.02
C THR A 381 19.61 -50.71 5.98
N LEU A 382 19.44 -50.53 7.29
CA LEU A 382 20.08 -51.37 8.31
C LEU A 382 19.43 -52.75 8.45
N ASP A 383 18.15 -52.87 8.10
CA ASP A 383 17.37 -54.10 8.24
C ASP A 383 17.16 -54.85 6.92
N ALA A 384 17.87 -54.43 5.85
CA ALA A 384 17.89 -55.16 4.58
C ALA A 384 18.68 -56.47 4.76
N PRO A 385 18.06 -57.64 4.52
CA PRO A 385 18.77 -58.90 4.61
C PRO A 385 19.92 -58.93 3.61
N GLU A 386 21.10 -59.42 4.07
CA GLU A 386 22.35 -59.48 3.27
C GLU A 386 22.23 -60.23 1.93
N GLU A 387 21.15 -60.97 1.71
CA GLU A 387 20.86 -61.69 0.45
C GLU A 387 20.47 -60.81 -0.74
N GLN A 388 20.27 -59.50 -0.56
CA GLN A 388 19.89 -58.61 -1.67
C GLN A 388 21.04 -57.72 -2.17
N LEU A 389 22.23 -57.86 -1.64
CA LEU A 389 23.44 -57.11 -2.02
C LEU A 389 24.48 -57.97 -2.77
N ALA A 390 24.15 -59.22 -3.19
CA ALA A 390 24.99 -60.06 -4.00
C ALA A 390 24.56 -60.06 -5.49
#